data_dcb5b344f39aa59bcc288fc796db2719
#
_entry.id   dcb5b344f39aa59bcc288fc796db2719
#
_cell.length_a   1.000
_cell.length_b   1.000
_cell.length_c   1.000
_cell.angle_alpha   90.00
_cell.angle_beta   90.00
_cell.angle_gamma   90.00
#
_symmetry.space_group_name_H-M   'P 1'
#
loop_
_entity.id
_entity.type
_entity.pdbx_description
1 polymer ?
#
loop_
_entity_poly.entity_id
_entity_poly.type
_entity_poly.pdbx_seq_one_letter_code
_entity_poly.pdbx_strand_id
1 'polypeptide(L)'
;MKKLVSFALCLLLGAVFLLCGCDKQGELRHVTLNEVTRSVFYAPLYVAVSRGFFEAEGMEIEIVTGGGSDKSMTALLAGEADIALMGPETGVYVVSGGKDEHPMIVAQLTKRDGSFLVGREADDAFDWKSLQGKSIIGGRPGGTTHYVLQFISVA
;
A
#
# COMPACT_ATOMS: atom_id res chain seq x y z
N MET A 1 52.16 9.67 40.32
CA MET A 1 51.12 8.66 40.51
C MET A 1 49.70 9.22 40.35
N LYS A 2 49.27 10.27 41.02
CA LYS A 2 47.90 10.81 40.92
C LYS A 2 47.47 11.25 39.50
N LYS A 3 48.38 11.85 38.70
CA LYS A 3 48.06 12.27 37.29
C LYS A 3 47.92 11.10 36.33
N LEU A 4 48.64 10.00 36.52
CA LEU A 4 48.51 8.78 35.72
C LEU A 4 47.19 8.03 36.01
N VAL A 5 46.76 8.00 37.26
CA VAL A 5 45.49 7.39 37.67
C VAL A 5 44.31 8.21 37.11
N SER A 6 44.40 9.54 37.11
CA SER A 6 43.36 10.40 36.53
C SER A 6 43.22 10.21 35.01
N PHE A 7 44.32 10.08 34.28
CA PHE A 7 44.35 9.85 32.85
C PHE A 7 43.78 8.46 32.47
N ALA A 8 44.11 7.44 33.24
CA ALA A 8 43.57 6.09 33.06
C ALA A 8 42.05 6.04 33.31
N LEU A 9 41.58 6.78 34.30
CA LEU A 9 40.14 6.86 34.62
C LEU A 9 39.37 7.57 33.54
N CYS A 10 39.89 8.64 32.92
CA CYS A 10 39.28 9.34 31.77
C CYS A 10 39.21 8.45 30.52
N LEU A 11 40.27 7.65 30.27
CA LEU A 11 40.26 6.69 29.15
C LEU A 11 39.26 5.56 29.37
N LEU A 12 39.09 5.08 30.60
CA LEU A 12 38.11 4.04 30.94
C LEU A 12 36.65 4.58 30.79
N LEU A 13 36.38 5.78 31.24
CA LEU A 13 35.08 6.46 31.06
C LEU A 13 34.79 6.72 29.59
N GLY A 14 35.76 7.13 28.78
CA GLY A 14 35.60 7.30 27.35
C GLY A 14 35.31 5.99 26.61
N ALA A 15 35.94 4.88 27.02
CA ALA A 15 35.69 3.56 26.44
C ALA A 15 34.28 3.04 26.78
N VAL A 16 33.74 3.34 27.95
CA VAL A 16 32.38 2.96 28.37
C VAL A 16 31.33 3.73 27.50
N PHE A 17 31.58 4.99 27.19
CA PHE A 17 30.69 5.74 26.31
C PHE A 17 30.69 5.23 24.86
N LEU A 18 31.78 4.68 24.35
CA LEU A 18 31.88 4.08 23.01
C LEU A 18 31.18 2.70 22.94
N LEU A 19 31.02 2.02 24.05
CA LEU A 19 30.34 0.72 24.14
C LEU A 19 28.83 0.84 24.39
N CYS A 20 28.32 2.00 24.83
CA CYS A 20 26.89 2.27 25.00
C CYS A 20 26.15 2.65 23.70
N GLY A 21 26.85 2.73 22.58
CA GLY A 21 26.28 2.92 21.25
C GLY A 21 25.77 1.62 20.60
N CYS A 22 25.34 0.62 21.37
CA CYS A 22 24.56 -0.48 20.84
C CYS A 22 23.18 0.07 20.47
N ASP A 23 23.02 0.32 19.19
CA ASP A 23 21.72 0.44 18.54
C ASP A 23 20.87 -0.76 19.00
N LYS A 24 19.93 -0.53 19.90
CA LYS A 24 18.86 -1.47 20.14
C LYS A 24 18.04 -1.46 18.86
N GLN A 25 18.41 -2.30 17.91
CA GLN A 25 17.49 -2.70 16.86
C GLN A 25 16.29 -3.30 17.62
N GLY A 26 15.31 -2.45 17.90
CA GLY A 26 14.06 -2.87 18.52
C GLY A 26 13.44 -3.92 17.62
N GLU A 27 12.69 -4.83 18.21
CA GLU A 27 11.88 -5.80 17.47
C GLU A 27 11.04 -5.05 16.44
N LEU A 28 11.19 -5.40 15.15
CA LEU A 28 10.45 -4.76 14.07
C LEU A 28 8.95 -5.04 14.27
N ARG A 29 8.13 -4.01 14.12
CA ARG A 29 6.68 -4.18 14.12
C ARG A 29 6.26 -4.86 12.84
N HIS A 30 5.74 -6.06 12.93
CA HIS A 30 5.15 -6.76 11.79
C HIS A 30 3.86 -6.05 11.33
N VAL A 31 3.73 -5.79 10.03
CA VAL A 31 2.59 -5.13 9.41
C VAL A 31 2.19 -5.90 8.16
N THR A 32 0.98 -6.45 8.15
CA THR A 32 0.40 -7.12 6.99
C THR A 32 -0.30 -6.10 6.09
N LEU A 33 0.21 -5.94 4.86
CA LEU A 33 -0.37 -5.09 3.83
C LEU A 33 -1.03 -5.95 2.76
N ASN A 34 -2.36 -5.84 2.62
CA ASN A 34 -3.11 -6.55 1.60
C ASN A 34 -3.27 -5.67 0.36
N GLU A 35 -2.70 -6.09 -0.78
CA GLU A 35 -2.87 -5.41 -2.07
C GLU A 35 -3.92 -6.10 -2.94
N VAL A 36 -4.65 -5.33 -3.73
CA VAL A 36 -5.68 -5.86 -4.65
C VAL A 36 -5.07 -6.83 -5.68
N THR A 37 -3.92 -6.48 -6.22
CA THR A 37 -3.20 -7.25 -7.24
C THR A 37 -1.75 -6.78 -7.32
N ARG A 38 -0.85 -7.63 -7.81
CA ARG A 38 0.49 -7.18 -8.21
C ARG A 38 0.40 -6.25 -9.41
N SER A 39 0.99 -5.07 -9.31
CA SER A 39 0.95 -4.07 -10.37
C SER A 39 2.20 -3.22 -10.41
N VAL A 40 2.67 -2.88 -11.62
CA VAL A 40 3.75 -1.92 -11.82
C VAL A 40 3.41 -0.51 -11.29
N PHE A 41 2.12 -0.20 -11.15
CA PHE A 41 1.66 1.06 -10.55
C PHE A 41 1.98 1.16 -9.05
N TYR A 42 2.25 0.03 -8.40
CA TYR A 42 2.64 -0.04 -6.99
C TYR A 42 4.16 -0.15 -6.80
N ALA A 43 4.94 0.07 -7.87
CA ALA A 43 6.40 0.02 -7.82
C ALA A 43 7.03 0.83 -6.67
N PRO A 44 6.55 2.04 -6.31
CA PRO A 44 7.09 2.76 -5.16
C PRO A 44 7.00 1.97 -3.85
N LEU A 45 5.90 1.24 -3.61
CA LEU A 45 5.74 0.37 -2.44
C LEU A 45 6.77 -0.77 -2.47
N TYR A 46 6.89 -1.46 -3.61
CA TYR A 46 7.84 -2.59 -3.73
C TYR A 46 9.28 -2.14 -3.59
N VAL A 47 9.62 -0.96 -4.12
CA VAL A 47 10.95 -0.37 -3.94
C VAL A 47 11.17 -0.04 -2.45
N ALA A 48 10.20 0.53 -1.76
CA ALA A 48 10.32 0.86 -0.34
C ALA A 48 10.61 -0.39 0.50
N VAL A 49 9.89 -1.50 0.23
CA VAL A 49 10.14 -2.79 0.89
C VAL A 49 11.52 -3.33 0.52
N SER A 50 11.84 -3.44 -0.79
CA SER A 50 13.09 -4.06 -1.24
C SER A 50 14.36 -3.28 -0.84
N ARG A 51 14.22 -1.99 -0.54
CA ARG A 51 15.31 -1.11 -0.12
C ARG A 51 15.43 -0.96 1.39
N GLY A 52 14.59 -1.65 2.16
CA GLY A 52 14.63 -1.60 3.62
C GLY A 52 14.15 -0.26 4.21
N PHE A 53 13.32 0.51 3.50
CA PHE A 53 12.85 1.80 4.01
C PHE A 53 11.87 1.64 5.16
N PHE A 54 11.09 0.57 5.16
CA PHE A 54 10.18 0.25 6.26
C PHE A 54 10.94 -0.29 7.49
N GLU A 55 11.94 -1.10 7.26
CA GLU A 55 12.81 -1.63 8.33
C GLU A 55 13.57 -0.48 9.01
N ALA A 56 14.00 0.54 8.26
CA ALA A 56 14.63 1.75 8.81
C ALA A 56 13.68 2.53 9.73
N GLU A 57 12.36 2.40 9.52
CA GLU A 57 11.30 3.00 10.36
C GLU A 57 10.75 2.00 11.42
N GLY A 58 11.43 0.88 11.62
CA GLY A 58 11.07 -0.12 12.62
C GLY A 58 9.88 -1.01 12.24
N MET A 59 9.60 -1.18 10.96
CA MET A 59 8.49 -2.00 10.46
C MET A 59 8.98 -3.09 9.52
N GLU A 60 8.42 -4.29 9.64
CA GLU A 60 8.53 -5.39 8.69
C GLU A 60 7.21 -5.52 7.94
N ILE A 61 7.24 -5.31 6.62
CA ILE A 61 6.02 -5.35 5.79
C ILE A 61 5.88 -6.69 5.10
N GLU A 62 4.81 -7.41 5.40
CA GLU A 62 4.36 -8.57 4.64
C GLU A 62 3.31 -8.15 3.61
N ILE A 63 3.57 -8.37 2.32
CA ILE A 63 2.62 -8.06 1.24
C ILE A 63 1.85 -9.31 0.85
N VAL A 64 0.53 -9.28 1.06
CA VAL A 64 -0.42 -10.33 0.67
C VAL A 64 -1.28 -9.83 -0.49
N THR A 65 -1.47 -10.65 -1.53
CA THR A 65 -2.33 -10.30 -2.66
C THR A 65 -3.75 -10.85 -2.45
N GLY A 66 -4.71 -9.96 -2.25
CA GLY A 66 -6.11 -10.32 -2.01
C GLY A 66 -6.88 -10.78 -3.25
N GLY A 67 -6.51 -10.28 -4.44
CA GLY A 67 -7.15 -10.65 -5.70
C GLY A 67 -8.47 -9.91 -5.97
N GLY A 68 -8.69 -8.75 -5.34
CA GLY A 68 -9.82 -7.86 -5.57
C GLY A 68 -10.06 -6.93 -4.39
N SER A 69 -10.59 -5.71 -4.66
CA SER A 69 -10.84 -4.70 -3.63
C SER A 69 -11.82 -5.17 -2.55
N ASP A 70 -12.82 -5.95 -2.95
CA ASP A 70 -13.79 -6.58 -2.03
C ASP A 70 -13.11 -7.54 -1.04
N LYS A 71 -12.15 -8.33 -1.51
CA LYS A 71 -11.41 -9.27 -0.67
C LYS A 71 -10.42 -8.54 0.24
N SER A 72 -9.71 -7.53 -0.30
CA SER A 72 -8.79 -6.71 0.49
C SER A 72 -9.54 -5.94 1.59
N MET A 73 -10.74 -5.43 1.29
CA MET A 73 -11.61 -4.80 2.30
C MET A 73 -12.05 -5.81 3.36
N THR A 74 -12.44 -7.01 2.95
CA THR A 74 -12.83 -8.07 3.89
C THR A 74 -11.69 -8.43 4.83
N ALA A 75 -10.47 -8.61 4.31
CA ALA A 75 -9.30 -8.90 5.12
C ALA A 75 -8.99 -7.77 6.13
N LEU A 76 -9.12 -6.51 5.69
CA LEU A 76 -8.93 -5.34 6.57
C LEU A 76 -9.96 -5.31 7.70
N LEU A 77 -11.24 -5.46 7.38
CA LEU A 77 -12.32 -5.44 8.38
C LEU A 77 -12.32 -6.66 9.31
N ALA A 78 -11.78 -7.79 8.85
CA ALA A 78 -11.59 -8.99 9.66
C ALA A 78 -10.35 -8.92 10.56
N GLY A 79 -9.51 -7.90 10.42
CA GLY A 79 -8.23 -7.81 11.14
C GLY A 79 -7.15 -8.78 10.63
N GLU A 80 -7.34 -9.36 9.45
CA GLU A 80 -6.35 -10.21 8.78
C GLU A 80 -5.27 -9.40 8.06
N ALA A 81 -5.50 -8.10 7.88
CA ALA A 81 -4.55 -7.14 7.37
C ALA A 81 -4.61 -5.83 8.16
N ASP A 82 -3.46 -5.22 8.44
CA ASP A 82 -3.35 -3.93 9.10
C ASP A 82 -3.63 -2.77 8.14
N ILE A 83 -3.20 -2.95 6.88
CA ILE A 83 -3.33 -1.96 5.80
C ILE A 83 -3.83 -2.65 4.55
N ALA A 84 -4.72 -1.98 3.80
CA ALA A 84 -5.15 -2.45 2.49
C ALA A 84 -4.88 -1.41 1.42
N LEU A 85 -4.22 -1.83 0.33
CA LEU A 85 -3.98 -1.01 -0.86
C LEU A 85 -5.04 -1.35 -1.90
N MET A 86 -6.03 -0.46 -2.03
CA MET A 86 -7.20 -0.65 -2.90
C MET A 86 -7.80 0.69 -3.32
N GLY A 87 -8.80 0.67 -4.17
CA GLY A 87 -9.54 1.86 -4.55
C GLY A 87 -10.39 2.40 -3.38
N PRO A 88 -10.53 3.73 -3.27
CA PRO A 88 -11.29 4.37 -2.18
C PRO A 88 -12.79 4.07 -2.21
N GLU A 89 -13.33 3.64 -3.36
CA GLU A 89 -14.74 3.31 -3.55
C GLU A 89 -15.24 2.23 -2.57
N THR A 90 -14.39 1.26 -2.23
CA THR A 90 -14.76 0.21 -1.27
C THR A 90 -15.01 0.77 0.13
N GLY A 91 -14.26 1.80 0.54
CA GLY A 91 -14.52 2.53 1.79
C GLY A 91 -15.87 3.24 1.76
N VAL A 92 -16.22 3.87 0.63
CA VAL A 92 -17.52 4.52 0.46
C VAL A 92 -18.67 3.51 0.60
N TYR A 93 -18.54 2.30 0.04
CA TYR A 93 -19.57 1.26 0.17
C TYR A 93 -19.76 0.79 1.61
N VAL A 94 -18.68 0.61 2.36
CA VAL A 94 -18.76 0.20 3.77
C VAL A 94 -19.53 1.25 4.59
N VAL A 95 -19.16 2.53 4.42
CA VAL A 95 -19.83 3.66 5.10
C VAL A 95 -21.29 3.76 4.68
N SER A 96 -21.58 3.69 3.37
CA SER A 96 -22.95 3.75 2.83
C SER A 96 -23.80 2.55 3.25
N GLY A 97 -23.18 1.42 3.55
CA GLY A 97 -23.82 0.21 4.08
C GLY A 97 -24.19 0.31 5.56
N GLY A 98 -23.92 1.45 6.23
CA GLY A 98 -24.30 1.67 7.63
C GLY A 98 -23.49 0.84 8.64
N LYS A 99 -22.28 0.44 8.29
CA LYS A 99 -21.36 -0.22 9.21
C LYS A 99 -20.74 0.82 10.14
N ASP A 100 -20.76 0.53 11.45
CA ASP A 100 -20.10 1.36 12.46
C ASP A 100 -18.57 1.33 12.31
N GLU A 101 -18.02 0.13 12.03
CA GLU A 101 -16.63 -0.05 11.70
C GLU A 101 -16.39 0.22 10.21
N HIS A 102 -15.54 1.18 9.91
CA HIS A 102 -15.19 1.58 8.55
C HIS A 102 -13.70 1.85 8.41
N PRO A 103 -13.13 1.63 7.22
CA PRO A 103 -11.73 1.90 6.97
C PRO A 103 -11.44 3.39 6.94
N MET A 104 -10.23 3.77 7.35
CA MET A 104 -9.74 5.13 7.24
C MET A 104 -8.72 5.21 6.10
N ILE A 105 -8.89 6.16 5.19
CA ILE A 105 -7.92 6.41 4.12
C ILE A 105 -6.79 7.25 4.72
N VAL A 106 -5.57 6.70 4.75
CA VAL A 106 -4.41 7.35 5.39
C VAL A 106 -3.40 7.88 4.37
N ALA A 107 -3.37 7.31 3.16
CA ALA A 107 -2.43 7.72 2.12
C ALA A 107 -2.96 7.40 0.72
N GLN A 108 -2.42 8.10 -0.27
CA GLN A 108 -2.65 7.85 -1.69
C GLN A 108 -1.32 7.48 -2.36
N LEU A 109 -1.22 6.26 -2.88
CA LEU A 109 -0.02 5.78 -3.57
C LEU A 109 -0.01 6.18 -5.05
N THR A 110 -1.17 6.06 -5.73
CA THR A 110 -1.31 6.37 -7.16
C THR A 110 -2.19 7.61 -7.36
N LYS A 111 -1.73 8.54 -8.19
CA LYS A 111 -2.46 9.79 -8.44
C LYS A 111 -3.60 9.64 -9.44
N ARG A 112 -3.50 8.65 -10.34
CA ARG A 112 -4.46 8.40 -11.43
C ARG A 112 -4.73 6.92 -11.54
N ASP A 113 -5.92 6.56 -12.01
CA ASP A 113 -6.22 5.20 -12.42
C ASP A 113 -5.38 4.83 -13.65
N GLY A 114 -4.90 3.58 -13.68
CA GLY A 114 -4.10 3.00 -14.76
C GLY A 114 -4.92 2.09 -15.68
N SER A 115 -6.24 2.19 -15.67
CA SER A 115 -7.11 1.37 -16.53
C SER A 115 -7.18 1.95 -17.94
N PHE A 116 -7.14 1.06 -18.92
CA PHE A 116 -7.21 1.39 -20.35
C PHE A 116 -8.27 0.53 -21.02
N LEU A 117 -9.04 1.14 -21.93
CA LEU A 117 -9.86 0.40 -22.87
C LEU A 117 -8.97 -0.03 -24.06
N VAL A 118 -8.91 -1.33 -24.31
CA VAL A 118 -8.07 -1.89 -25.36
C VAL A 118 -8.94 -2.56 -26.40
N GLY A 119 -8.84 -2.09 -27.66
CA GLY A 119 -9.44 -2.71 -28.84
C GLY A 119 -8.53 -3.77 -29.44
N ARG A 120 -9.08 -4.63 -30.31
CA ARG A 120 -8.31 -5.63 -31.08
C ARG A 120 -7.54 -4.99 -32.24
N GLU A 121 -8.04 -3.88 -32.76
CA GLU A 121 -7.50 -3.14 -33.90
C GLU A 121 -7.32 -1.69 -33.51
N ALA A 122 -6.39 -1.00 -34.16
CA ALA A 122 -6.19 0.43 -33.98
C ALA A 122 -7.42 1.19 -34.53
N ASP A 123 -7.89 2.17 -33.79
CA ASP A 123 -8.99 3.05 -34.18
C ASP A 123 -8.59 4.49 -33.83
N ASP A 124 -8.04 5.20 -34.82
CA ASP A 124 -7.59 6.59 -34.68
C ASP A 124 -8.77 7.59 -34.57
N ALA A 125 -9.98 7.14 -34.85
CA ALA A 125 -11.21 7.94 -34.76
C ALA A 125 -12.15 7.46 -33.66
N PHE A 126 -11.60 6.79 -32.62
CA PHE A 126 -12.38 6.23 -31.54
C PHE A 126 -13.31 7.26 -30.87
N ASP A 127 -14.59 6.91 -30.78
CA ASP A 127 -15.60 7.64 -30.03
C ASP A 127 -16.32 6.64 -29.09
N TRP A 128 -16.55 7.04 -27.85
CA TRP A 128 -17.29 6.25 -26.87
C TRP A 128 -18.65 5.76 -27.38
N LYS A 129 -19.32 6.55 -28.21
CA LYS A 129 -20.60 6.18 -28.85
C LYS A 129 -20.48 4.97 -29.77
N SER A 130 -19.29 4.69 -30.30
CA SER A 130 -19.05 3.52 -31.16
C SER A 130 -19.15 2.21 -30.39
N LEU A 131 -19.11 2.26 -29.06
CA LEU A 131 -19.26 1.11 -28.16
C LEU A 131 -20.72 0.73 -27.92
N GLN A 132 -21.69 1.54 -28.35
CA GLN A 132 -23.10 1.26 -28.15
C GLN A 132 -23.49 -0.08 -28.82
N GLY A 133 -24.11 -0.97 -28.04
CA GLY A 133 -24.46 -2.32 -28.47
C GLY A 133 -23.28 -3.30 -28.59
N LYS A 134 -22.07 -2.91 -28.20
CA LYS A 134 -20.92 -3.80 -28.16
C LYS A 134 -20.80 -4.51 -26.81
N SER A 135 -20.20 -5.67 -26.83
CA SER A 135 -19.81 -6.38 -25.60
C SER A 135 -18.42 -5.92 -25.18
N ILE A 136 -18.29 -5.47 -23.93
CA ILE A 136 -17.04 -5.01 -23.34
C ILE A 136 -16.70 -5.92 -22.16
N ILE A 137 -15.46 -6.40 -22.11
CA ILE A 137 -14.93 -7.06 -20.92
C ILE A 137 -14.53 -5.95 -19.95
N GLY A 138 -15.41 -5.64 -19.02
CA GLY A 138 -15.17 -4.65 -17.97
C GLY A 138 -14.28 -5.18 -16.86
N GLY A 139 -14.00 -4.34 -15.89
CA GLY A 139 -13.35 -4.75 -14.66
C GLY A 139 -14.25 -5.67 -13.83
N ARG A 140 -13.64 -6.28 -12.79
CA ARG A 140 -14.37 -7.09 -11.83
C ARG A 140 -15.47 -6.24 -11.15
N PRO A 141 -16.70 -6.75 -11.02
CA PRO A 141 -17.75 -6.08 -10.25
C PRO A 141 -17.25 -5.75 -8.83
N GLY A 142 -17.51 -4.52 -8.37
CA GLY A 142 -17.02 -4.04 -7.07
C GLY A 142 -15.64 -3.36 -7.10
N GLY A 143 -14.96 -3.33 -8.24
CA GLY A 143 -13.66 -2.64 -8.39
C GLY A 143 -13.80 -1.30 -9.11
N THR A 144 -12.80 -0.41 -8.94
CA THR A 144 -12.74 0.94 -9.53
C THR A 144 -12.97 0.90 -11.04
N THR A 145 -12.28 0.03 -11.76
CA THR A 145 -12.38 -0.09 -13.22
C THR A 145 -13.82 -0.35 -13.69
N HIS A 146 -14.54 -1.22 -12.97
CA HIS A 146 -15.93 -1.54 -13.28
C HIS A 146 -16.84 -0.32 -13.14
N TYR A 147 -16.73 0.39 -12.04
CA TYR A 147 -17.59 1.56 -11.79
C TYR A 147 -17.28 2.74 -12.71
N VAL A 148 -15.99 3.00 -12.99
CA VAL A 148 -15.59 4.05 -13.92
C VAL A 148 -16.12 3.75 -15.31
N LEU A 149 -15.99 2.51 -15.80
CA LEU A 149 -16.54 2.11 -17.10
C LEU A 149 -18.07 2.25 -17.13
N GLN A 150 -18.76 1.80 -16.08
CA GLN A 150 -20.20 1.92 -15.96
C GLN A 150 -20.65 3.39 -15.99
N PHE A 151 -19.97 4.27 -15.26
CA PHE A 151 -20.25 5.70 -15.25
C PHE A 151 -20.10 6.32 -16.63
N ILE A 152 -18.99 6.03 -17.33
CA ILE A 152 -18.74 6.55 -18.69
C ILE A 152 -19.79 6.03 -19.69
N SER A 153 -20.26 4.78 -19.50
CA SER A 153 -21.21 4.15 -20.43
C SER A 153 -22.65 4.68 -20.33
N VAL A 154 -23.00 5.38 -19.24
CA VAL A 154 -24.33 5.96 -19.01
C VAL A 154 -24.36 7.49 -19.12
N ALA A 155 -23.17 8.13 -19.21
CA ALA A 155 -23.02 9.57 -19.38
C ALA A 155 -23.12 9.95 -20.86
#